data_9483e9c72bdee26ec1d636509b3dd741
#
_entry.id   9483e9c72bdee26ec1d636509b3dd741
#
_cell.length_a   1.000
_cell.length_b   1.000
_cell.length_c   1.000
_cell.angle_alpha   90.00
_cell.angle_beta   90.00
_cell.angle_gamma   90.00
#
_symmetry.space_group_name_H-M   'P 1'
#
loop_
_entity.id
_entity.type
_entity.pdbx_description
1 polymer ?
#
loop_
_entity_poly.entity_id
_entity_poly.type
_entity_poly.pdbx_seq_one_letter_code
_entity_poly.pdbx_strand_id
1 'polypeptide(L)'
;MTEAGPDAGTLCGTWTVRDLAAHLVVRERRPDASPGILLAPFAGYLDSVQNKTARRPFPDLLEQVRTGPPWWSPLRPVDAVVNLTEMFVHHEDVRRARTGWEPRELADGDEARLWKLLHRLGRMAYRKSPVRVVLENPAGERIVARDAAGEGVVLAGPASELVLHAFGRDQVRLRATGDEADIAAVNACDRSV
;
A
#
# COMPACT_ATOMS: atom_id res chain seq x y z
N MET A 1 11.20 -9.74 4.38
CA MET A 1 10.69 -11.05 3.90
C MET A 1 11.59 -12.21 4.29
N THR A 2 12.90 -12.16 4.04
CA THR A 2 13.83 -13.25 4.40
C THR A 2 13.76 -13.63 5.89
N GLU A 3 13.84 -12.65 6.78
CA GLU A 3 13.78 -12.86 8.24
C GLU A 3 12.40 -13.34 8.74
N ALA A 4 11.34 -12.96 8.03
CA ALA A 4 9.97 -13.36 8.39
C ALA A 4 9.71 -14.83 8.10
N GLY A 5 10.33 -15.36 7.06
CA GLY A 5 10.06 -16.69 6.53
C GLY A 5 8.84 -16.73 5.61
N PRO A 6 8.69 -17.80 4.81
CA PRO A 6 7.64 -17.90 3.79
C PRO A 6 6.22 -17.96 4.35
N ASP A 7 6.05 -18.57 5.52
CA ASP A 7 4.72 -18.89 6.08
C ASP A 7 4.23 -17.85 7.10
N ALA A 8 5.00 -16.79 7.34
CA ALA A 8 4.57 -15.70 8.22
C ALA A 8 3.40 -14.94 7.57
N GLY A 9 2.44 -14.50 8.40
CA GLY A 9 1.31 -13.67 7.94
C GLY A 9 1.73 -12.28 7.51
N THR A 10 0.85 -11.61 6.79
CA THR A 10 0.98 -10.21 6.35
C THR A 10 -0.29 -9.41 6.68
N LEU A 11 -0.28 -8.10 6.48
CA LEU A 11 -1.50 -7.28 6.56
C LEU A 11 -2.41 -7.43 5.33
N CYS A 12 -2.01 -8.20 4.33
CA CYS A 12 -2.81 -8.45 3.12
C CYS A 12 -3.83 -9.61 3.34
N GLY A 13 -4.70 -9.49 4.33
CA GLY A 13 -5.73 -10.49 4.61
C GLY A 13 -5.14 -11.84 5.00
N THR A 14 -5.43 -12.88 4.22
CA THR A 14 -4.96 -14.25 4.48
C THR A 14 -3.60 -14.58 3.86
N TRP A 15 -2.96 -13.61 3.19
CA TRP A 15 -1.71 -13.87 2.48
C TRP A 15 -0.54 -14.05 3.42
N THR A 16 0.25 -15.08 3.13
CA THR A 16 1.57 -15.27 3.72
C THR A 16 2.62 -14.41 3.01
N VAL A 17 3.81 -14.34 3.57
CA VAL A 17 4.97 -13.67 2.92
C VAL A 17 5.30 -14.32 1.56
N ARG A 18 5.07 -15.62 1.42
CA ARG A 18 5.21 -16.35 0.16
C ARG A 18 4.21 -15.87 -0.89
N ASP A 19 2.93 -15.72 -0.50
CA ASP A 19 1.88 -15.24 -1.41
C ASP A 19 2.15 -13.82 -1.86
N LEU A 20 2.58 -12.97 -0.94
CA LEU A 20 2.96 -11.60 -1.21
C LEU A 20 4.18 -11.51 -2.16
N ALA A 21 5.21 -12.33 -1.94
CA ALA A 21 6.36 -12.40 -2.85
C ALA A 21 5.94 -12.88 -4.25
N ALA A 22 5.04 -13.87 -4.32
CA ALA A 22 4.49 -14.34 -5.59
C ALA A 22 3.67 -13.25 -6.31
N HIS A 23 2.88 -12.49 -5.57
CA HIS A 23 2.14 -11.34 -6.09
C HIS A 23 3.08 -10.31 -6.74
N LEU A 24 4.11 -9.88 -6.04
CA LEU A 24 5.09 -8.92 -6.56
C LEU A 24 5.79 -9.45 -7.83
N VAL A 25 6.18 -10.73 -7.86
CA VAL A 25 6.78 -11.36 -9.04
C VAL A 25 5.80 -11.39 -10.22
N VAL A 26 4.54 -11.77 -9.98
CA VAL A 26 3.51 -11.81 -11.04
C VAL A 26 3.27 -10.42 -11.58
N ARG A 27 3.10 -9.43 -10.72
CA ARG A 27 2.89 -8.03 -11.11
C ARG A 27 4.02 -7.51 -12.03
N GLU A 28 5.27 -7.81 -11.70
CA GLU A 28 6.42 -7.30 -12.45
C GLU A 28 6.74 -8.09 -13.73
N ARG A 29 6.43 -9.38 -13.76
CA ARG A 29 6.91 -10.32 -14.79
C ARG A 29 5.81 -11.00 -15.61
N ARG A 30 4.54 -10.78 -15.29
CA ARG A 30 3.40 -11.39 -15.97
C ARG A 30 2.38 -10.34 -16.41
N PRO A 31 2.74 -9.53 -17.43
CA PRO A 31 1.84 -8.50 -17.97
C PRO A 31 0.54 -9.09 -18.52
N ASP A 32 0.54 -10.35 -18.92
CA ASP A 32 -0.63 -11.10 -19.35
C ASP A 32 -1.65 -11.36 -18.22
N ALA A 33 -1.20 -11.43 -16.96
CA ALA A 33 -2.05 -11.60 -15.79
C ALA A 33 -2.48 -10.25 -15.15
N SER A 34 -1.77 -9.16 -15.44
CA SER A 34 -2.03 -7.82 -14.88
C SER A 34 -3.45 -7.30 -15.09
N PRO A 35 -4.18 -7.58 -16.20
CA PRO A 35 -5.58 -7.20 -16.33
C PRO A 35 -6.47 -7.74 -15.22
N GLY A 36 -6.11 -8.88 -14.61
CA GLY A 36 -6.87 -9.46 -13.50
C GLY A 36 -6.86 -8.63 -12.22
N ILE A 37 -5.94 -7.67 -12.08
CA ILE A 37 -5.89 -6.72 -10.96
C ILE A 37 -7.06 -5.74 -11.03
N LEU A 38 -7.46 -5.32 -12.24
CA LEU A 38 -8.46 -4.28 -12.44
C LEU A 38 -9.79 -4.80 -12.99
N LEU A 39 -9.79 -5.97 -13.65
CA LEU A 39 -10.92 -6.50 -14.39
C LEU A 39 -11.37 -7.84 -13.82
N ALA A 40 -12.51 -7.86 -13.13
CA ALA A 40 -13.08 -9.04 -12.48
C ALA A 40 -13.14 -10.31 -13.37
N PRO A 41 -13.44 -10.26 -14.68
CA PRO A 41 -13.41 -11.47 -15.52
C PRO A 41 -12.05 -12.17 -15.61
N PHE A 42 -10.96 -11.45 -15.36
CA PHE A 42 -9.59 -11.98 -15.42
C PHE A 42 -9.02 -12.32 -14.04
N ALA A 43 -9.73 -12.06 -12.94
CA ALA A 43 -9.28 -12.33 -11.59
C ALA A 43 -8.92 -13.81 -11.38
N GLY A 44 -9.74 -14.73 -11.85
CA GLY A 44 -9.47 -16.17 -11.74
C GLY A 44 -8.20 -16.63 -12.47
N TYR A 45 -7.86 -15.99 -13.61
CA TYR A 45 -6.59 -16.23 -14.29
C TYR A 45 -5.41 -15.72 -13.46
N LEU A 46 -5.52 -14.48 -12.95
CA LEU A 46 -4.51 -13.90 -12.06
C LEU A 46 -4.26 -14.81 -10.84
N ASP A 47 -5.33 -15.25 -10.16
CA ASP A 47 -5.24 -16.14 -9.01
C ASP A 47 -4.52 -17.46 -9.35
N SER A 48 -4.85 -18.05 -10.50
CA SER A 48 -4.19 -19.27 -10.98
C SER A 48 -2.69 -19.08 -11.20
N VAL A 49 -2.31 -17.96 -11.84
CA VAL A 49 -0.91 -17.60 -12.09
C VAL A 49 -0.18 -17.32 -10.79
N GLN A 50 -0.80 -16.61 -9.86
CA GLN A 50 -0.22 -16.29 -8.56
C GLN A 50 -0.02 -17.54 -7.72
N ASN A 51 -1.03 -18.42 -7.61
CA ASN A 51 -0.95 -19.69 -6.91
C ASN A 51 0.14 -20.62 -7.49
N LYS A 52 0.29 -20.67 -8.82
CA LYS A 52 1.36 -21.43 -9.47
C LYS A 52 2.73 -20.83 -9.16
N THR A 53 2.83 -19.51 -9.13
CA THR A 53 4.08 -18.81 -8.81
C THR A 53 4.47 -19.05 -7.36
N ALA A 54 3.53 -19.00 -6.41
CA ALA A 54 3.76 -19.23 -4.99
C ALA A 54 4.33 -20.64 -4.66
N ARG A 55 4.11 -21.62 -5.54
CA ARG A 55 4.68 -22.99 -5.38
C ARG A 55 6.17 -23.08 -5.70
N ARG A 56 6.76 -22.04 -6.27
CA ARG A 56 8.20 -22.02 -6.60
C ARG A 56 9.04 -21.94 -5.33
N PRO A 57 10.33 -22.33 -5.38
CA PRO A 57 11.23 -22.15 -4.25
C PRO A 57 11.23 -20.71 -3.75
N PHE A 58 11.04 -20.52 -2.45
CA PHE A 58 10.92 -19.18 -1.88
C PHE A 58 12.16 -18.29 -2.11
N PRO A 59 13.40 -18.82 -2.03
CA PRO A 59 14.60 -18.04 -2.37
C PRO A 59 14.56 -17.48 -3.80
N ASP A 60 14.01 -18.23 -4.77
CA ASP A 60 13.90 -17.78 -6.16
C ASP A 60 12.90 -16.62 -6.30
N LEU A 61 11.79 -16.65 -5.53
CA LEU A 61 10.83 -15.56 -5.49
C LEU A 61 11.48 -14.31 -4.92
N LEU A 62 12.20 -14.43 -3.80
CA LEU A 62 12.89 -13.29 -3.18
C LEU A 62 13.95 -12.69 -4.11
N GLU A 63 14.71 -13.53 -4.82
CA GLU A 63 15.70 -13.04 -5.78
C GLU A 63 15.03 -12.27 -6.93
N GLN A 64 13.87 -12.74 -7.41
CA GLN A 64 13.12 -12.03 -8.44
C GLN A 64 12.54 -10.68 -7.95
N VAL A 65 12.05 -10.62 -6.71
CA VAL A 65 11.62 -9.36 -6.09
C VAL A 65 12.81 -8.42 -5.92
N ARG A 66 13.97 -8.92 -5.47
CA ARG A 66 15.19 -8.12 -5.26
C ARG A 66 15.74 -7.53 -6.56
N THR A 67 15.69 -8.29 -7.64
CA THR A 67 16.19 -7.85 -8.97
C THR A 67 15.22 -6.92 -9.70
N GLY A 68 13.98 -6.82 -9.22
CA GLY A 68 12.94 -5.96 -9.79
C GLY A 68 12.45 -6.39 -11.18
N PRO A 69 11.70 -5.52 -11.86
CA PRO A 69 11.11 -5.84 -13.16
C PRO A 69 12.19 -6.02 -14.23
N PRO A 70 12.05 -7.04 -15.10
CA PRO A 70 12.97 -7.26 -16.21
C PRO A 70 12.91 -6.09 -17.20
N TRP A 71 13.94 -5.98 -18.05
CA TRP A 71 14.08 -4.87 -19.01
C TRP A 71 12.88 -4.73 -19.97
N TRP A 72 12.20 -5.83 -20.27
CA TRP A 72 11.03 -5.89 -21.18
C TRP A 72 9.70 -5.63 -20.45
N SER A 73 9.69 -5.51 -19.12
CA SER A 73 8.46 -5.26 -18.38
C SER A 73 7.90 -3.88 -18.70
N PRO A 74 6.60 -3.78 -19.06
CA PRO A 74 5.94 -2.50 -19.30
C PRO A 74 5.88 -1.62 -18.06
N LEU A 75 6.08 -2.21 -16.88
CA LEU A 75 6.11 -1.48 -15.61
C LEU A 75 7.45 -0.80 -15.34
N ARG A 76 8.51 -1.14 -16.07
CA ARG A 76 9.83 -0.57 -15.84
C ARG A 76 9.92 0.95 -16.08
N PRO A 77 9.34 1.53 -17.16
CA PRO A 77 9.42 2.98 -17.42
C PRO A 77 8.38 3.77 -16.62
N VAL A 78 7.26 3.16 -16.22
CA VAL A 78 6.13 3.86 -15.61
C VAL A 78 6.46 4.28 -14.16
N ASP A 79 7.71 3.94 -13.56
CA ASP A 79 7.44 3.50 -12.26
C ASP A 79 8.45 3.57 -11.13
N ALA A 80 9.31 4.52 -11.09
CA ALA A 80 10.09 4.72 -9.88
C ALA A 80 9.20 5.06 -8.66
N VAL A 81 8.07 5.75 -8.86
CA VAL A 81 7.21 6.21 -7.76
C VAL A 81 6.13 5.18 -7.40
N VAL A 82 5.47 4.57 -8.40
CA VAL A 82 4.43 3.55 -8.15
C VAL A 82 5.08 2.27 -7.61
N ASN A 83 6.24 1.84 -8.15
CA ASN A 83 6.98 0.71 -7.59
C ASN A 83 7.52 0.99 -6.19
N LEU A 84 8.02 2.20 -5.93
CA LEU A 84 8.47 2.57 -4.59
C LEU A 84 7.32 2.42 -3.58
N THR A 85 6.13 2.89 -3.95
CA THR A 85 4.96 2.83 -3.07
C THR A 85 4.51 1.42 -2.83
N GLU A 86 4.40 0.62 -3.87
CA GLU A 86 4.00 -0.78 -3.79
C GLU A 86 5.00 -1.57 -2.91
N MET A 87 6.29 -1.40 -3.18
CA MET A 87 7.35 -2.04 -2.40
C MET A 87 7.36 -1.54 -0.94
N PHE A 88 7.10 -0.25 -0.72
CA PHE A 88 7.01 0.31 0.62
C PHE A 88 5.82 -0.28 1.37
N VAL A 89 4.60 -0.22 0.81
CA VAL A 89 3.38 -0.73 1.46
C VAL A 89 3.53 -2.21 1.77
N HIS A 90 3.95 -3.03 0.82
CA HIS A 90 4.08 -4.46 1.03
C HIS A 90 5.25 -4.85 1.94
N HIS A 91 6.29 -4.03 2.03
CA HIS A 91 7.32 -4.23 3.04
C HIS A 91 6.77 -3.97 4.45
N GLU A 92 5.97 -2.92 4.61
CA GLU A 92 5.29 -2.63 5.88
C GLU A 92 4.21 -3.67 6.20
N ASP A 93 3.52 -4.23 5.21
CA ASP A 93 2.57 -5.33 5.42
C ASP A 93 3.21 -6.55 6.11
N VAL A 94 4.46 -6.87 5.75
CA VAL A 94 5.23 -7.95 6.41
C VAL A 94 5.73 -7.53 7.78
N ARG A 95 6.20 -6.29 7.93
CA ARG A 95 6.77 -5.81 9.20
C ARG A 95 5.71 -5.63 10.27
N ARG A 96 4.57 -5.04 9.91
CA ARG A 96 3.50 -4.64 10.83
C ARG A 96 2.50 -5.75 11.13
N ALA A 97 2.58 -6.89 10.47
CA ALA A 97 1.81 -8.08 10.83
C ALA A 97 2.28 -8.72 12.15
N ARG A 98 3.40 -8.29 12.70
CA ARG A 98 3.95 -8.78 13.97
C ARG A 98 3.55 -7.88 15.14
N THR A 99 3.35 -8.46 16.30
CA THR A 99 3.18 -7.70 17.54
C THR A 99 4.45 -6.92 17.86
N GLY A 100 4.29 -5.70 18.40
CA GLY A 100 5.43 -4.85 18.77
C GLY A 100 6.13 -4.17 17.58
N TRP A 101 5.44 -4.04 16.43
CA TRP A 101 5.95 -3.25 15.33
C TRP A 101 6.05 -1.76 15.69
N GLU A 102 7.04 -1.09 15.11
CA GLU A 102 7.21 0.35 15.22
C GLU A 102 7.39 0.96 13.82
N PRO A 103 6.94 2.23 13.61
CA PRO A 103 7.21 2.94 12.37
C PRO A 103 8.70 2.96 12.05
N ARG A 104 9.04 2.93 10.77
CA ARG A 104 10.42 3.20 10.34
C ARG A 104 10.61 4.69 10.14
N GLU A 105 11.74 5.19 10.56
CA GLU A 105 12.22 6.46 10.08
C GLU A 105 12.71 6.32 8.63
N LEU A 106 12.11 7.07 7.73
CA LEU A 106 12.54 7.16 6.35
C LEU A 106 13.43 8.41 6.17
N ALA A 107 14.26 8.39 5.14
CA ALA A 107 14.98 9.59 4.75
C ALA A 107 14.00 10.68 4.28
N ASP A 108 14.32 11.96 4.53
CA ASP A 108 13.47 13.10 4.16
C ASP A 108 13.09 13.09 2.68
N GLY A 109 14.02 12.65 1.81
CA GLY A 109 13.74 12.52 0.38
C GLY A 109 12.67 11.49 0.03
N ASP A 110 12.55 10.40 0.79
CA ASP A 110 11.53 9.37 0.59
C ASP A 110 10.18 9.83 1.17
N GLU A 111 10.17 10.46 2.34
CA GLU A 111 8.96 11.11 2.89
C GLU A 111 8.41 12.15 1.90
N ALA A 112 9.26 12.99 1.33
CA ALA A 112 8.86 13.98 0.34
C ALA A 112 8.28 13.36 -0.95
N ARG A 113 8.81 12.21 -1.40
CA ARG A 113 8.27 11.45 -2.54
C ARG A 113 6.89 10.88 -2.23
N LEU A 114 6.73 10.29 -1.04
CA LEU A 114 5.45 9.75 -0.57
C LEU A 114 4.40 10.86 -0.40
N TRP A 115 4.81 12.05 0.10
CA TRP A 115 3.94 13.21 0.20
C TRP A 115 3.43 13.69 -1.18
N LYS A 116 4.31 13.78 -2.17
CA LYS A 116 3.91 14.11 -3.56
C LYS A 116 2.92 13.10 -4.14
N LEU A 117 3.08 11.82 -3.80
CA LEU A 117 2.16 10.78 -4.23
C LEU A 117 0.78 10.95 -3.62
N LEU A 118 0.67 11.35 -2.34
CA LEU A 118 -0.60 11.59 -1.66
C LEU A 118 -1.45 12.67 -2.33
N HIS A 119 -0.85 13.64 -3.03
CA HIS A 119 -1.60 14.62 -3.82
C HIS A 119 -2.46 13.99 -4.92
N ARG A 120 -2.05 12.83 -5.44
CA ARG A 120 -2.75 12.08 -6.48
C ARG A 120 -3.63 10.98 -5.87
N LEU A 121 -3.05 10.17 -5.01
CA LEU A 121 -3.72 8.99 -4.44
C LEU A 121 -4.70 9.33 -3.32
N GLY A 122 -4.48 10.38 -2.56
CA GLY A 122 -5.35 10.75 -1.44
C GLY A 122 -6.81 10.92 -1.85
N ARG A 123 -7.06 11.60 -2.97
CA ARG A 123 -8.44 11.78 -3.48
C ARG A 123 -9.08 10.45 -3.88
N MET A 124 -8.31 9.53 -4.43
CA MET A 124 -8.81 8.22 -4.83
C MET A 124 -9.08 7.34 -3.60
N ALA A 125 -8.16 7.33 -2.65
CA ALA A 125 -8.26 6.56 -1.42
C ALA A 125 -9.50 6.95 -0.59
N TYR A 126 -9.73 8.25 -0.42
CA TYR A 126 -10.82 8.75 0.41
C TYR A 126 -12.09 9.12 -0.36
N ARG A 127 -12.21 8.74 -1.65
CA ARG A 127 -13.39 9.07 -2.48
C ARG A 127 -14.72 8.59 -1.91
N LYS A 128 -14.69 7.51 -1.12
CA LYS A 128 -15.87 6.92 -0.47
C LYS A 128 -16.12 7.47 0.94
N SER A 129 -15.25 8.36 1.46
CA SER A 129 -15.47 8.95 2.76
C SER A 129 -16.73 9.82 2.76
N PRO A 130 -17.63 9.66 3.74
CA PRO A 130 -18.83 10.49 3.86
C PRO A 130 -18.52 11.90 4.36
N VAL A 131 -17.33 12.13 4.93
CA VAL A 131 -16.91 13.38 5.55
C VAL A 131 -15.65 13.91 4.88
N ARG A 132 -15.38 15.21 5.11
CA ARG A 132 -14.16 15.85 4.67
C ARG A 132 -12.93 15.20 5.31
N VAL A 133 -11.87 14.98 4.51
CA VAL A 133 -10.59 14.42 5.00
C VAL A 133 -9.44 15.32 4.55
N VAL A 134 -8.66 15.76 5.50
CA VAL A 134 -7.44 16.54 5.30
C VAL A 134 -6.25 15.74 5.81
N LEU A 135 -5.22 15.62 5.01
CA LEU A 135 -3.94 15.03 5.39
C LEU A 135 -2.97 16.14 5.73
N GLU A 136 -2.23 16.02 6.83
CA GLU A 136 -1.26 17.01 7.28
C GLU A 136 0.08 16.34 7.58
N ASN A 137 1.17 16.83 6.97
CA ASN A 137 2.51 16.34 7.26
C ASN A 137 3.13 17.08 8.48
N PRO A 138 4.27 16.62 9.00
CA PRO A 138 4.95 17.27 10.13
C PRO A 138 5.39 18.72 9.90
N ALA A 139 5.54 19.13 8.63
CA ALA A 139 5.85 20.52 8.26
C ALA A 139 4.62 21.44 8.24
N GLY A 140 3.41 20.88 8.51
CA GLY A 140 2.15 21.63 8.48
C GLY A 140 1.56 21.83 7.09
N GLU A 141 2.14 21.19 6.07
CA GLU A 141 1.53 21.19 4.73
C GLU A 141 0.29 20.31 4.71
N ARG A 142 -0.74 20.74 3.94
CA ARG A 142 -2.06 20.08 3.93
C ARG A 142 -2.48 19.66 2.52
N ILE A 143 -3.14 18.51 2.45
CA ILE A 143 -3.81 17.98 1.25
C ILE A 143 -5.28 17.74 1.60
N VAL A 144 -6.21 18.34 0.84
CA VAL A 144 -7.62 17.97 0.92
C VAL A 144 -7.83 16.70 0.09
N ALA A 145 -7.87 15.56 0.77
CA ALA A 145 -8.07 14.26 0.16
C ALA A 145 -9.55 13.98 -0.16
N ARG A 146 -10.46 14.48 0.67
CA ARG A 146 -11.91 14.49 0.41
C ARG A 146 -12.48 15.83 0.77
N ASP A 147 -13.15 16.46 -0.17
CA ASP A 147 -13.91 17.66 0.07
C ASP A 147 -15.39 17.30 0.28
N ALA A 148 -15.93 17.68 1.44
CA ALA A 148 -17.31 17.47 1.84
C ALA A 148 -17.71 18.57 2.83
N ALA A 149 -18.99 18.72 3.09
CA ALA A 149 -19.50 19.72 4.04
C ALA A 149 -19.03 19.41 5.47
N GLY A 150 -18.83 20.47 6.28
CA GLY A 150 -18.38 20.37 7.66
C GLY A 150 -16.85 20.49 7.81
N GLU A 151 -16.40 20.48 9.06
CA GLU A 151 -14.98 20.56 9.38
C GLU A 151 -14.23 19.26 9.02
N GLY A 152 -14.88 18.10 9.25
CA GLY A 152 -14.37 16.79 8.92
C GLY A 152 -13.19 16.37 9.80
N VAL A 153 -12.29 15.52 9.23
CA VAL A 153 -11.17 14.92 9.95
C VAL A 153 -9.85 15.40 9.38
N VAL A 154 -8.93 15.77 10.26
CA VAL A 154 -7.51 15.99 9.93
C VAL A 154 -6.72 14.77 10.41
N LEU A 155 -6.05 14.10 9.49
CA LEU A 155 -5.09 13.02 9.76
C LEU A 155 -3.68 13.58 9.66
N ALA A 156 -2.96 13.64 10.78
CA ALA A 156 -1.64 14.27 10.86
C ALA A 156 -0.55 13.25 11.21
N GLY A 157 0.54 13.28 10.46
CA GLY A 157 1.70 12.43 10.67
C GLY A 157 2.65 12.37 9.48
N PRO A 158 3.72 11.55 9.55
CA PRO A 158 4.63 11.32 8.43
C PRO A 158 3.90 10.87 7.18
N ALA A 159 4.40 11.23 6.00
CA ALA A 159 3.79 10.84 4.74
C ALA A 159 3.75 9.31 4.57
N SER A 160 4.75 8.60 5.08
CA SER A 160 4.78 7.13 5.15
C SER A 160 3.57 6.53 5.87
N GLU A 161 3.20 7.08 7.02
CA GLU A 161 2.03 6.63 7.79
C GLU A 161 0.71 6.99 7.08
N LEU A 162 0.64 8.20 6.52
CA LEU A 162 -0.52 8.66 5.75
C LEU A 162 -0.74 7.82 4.48
N VAL A 163 0.32 7.40 3.80
CA VAL A 163 0.23 6.48 2.64
C VAL A 163 -0.32 5.14 3.07
N LEU A 164 0.19 4.54 4.14
CA LEU A 164 -0.31 3.25 4.63
C LEU A 164 -1.80 3.32 4.99
N HIS A 165 -2.23 4.38 5.68
CA HIS A 165 -3.63 4.60 5.97
C HIS A 165 -4.47 4.77 4.69
N ALA A 166 -3.97 5.53 3.71
CA ALA A 166 -4.62 5.71 2.42
C ALA A 166 -4.75 4.40 1.62
N PHE A 167 -3.86 3.43 1.84
CA PHE A 167 -3.92 2.08 1.28
C PHE A 167 -4.70 1.09 2.17
N GLY A 168 -5.49 1.58 3.12
CA GLY A 168 -6.39 0.75 3.94
C GLY A 168 -5.73 0.01 5.10
N ARG A 169 -4.52 0.41 5.52
CA ARG A 169 -3.86 -0.18 6.69
C ARG A 169 -4.23 0.61 7.93
N ASP A 170 -4.69 -0.11 8.97
CA ASP A 170 -5.03 0.49 10.27
C ASP A 170 -3.84 0.46 11.24
N GLN A 171 -2.80 -0.32 10.92
CA GLN A 171 -1.54 -0.38 11.67
C GLN A 171 -0.67 0.82 11.34
N VAL A 172 -1.08 2.00 11.81
CA VAL A 172 -0.42 3.30 11.57
C VAL A 172 -0.30 4.10 12.86
N ARG A 173 0.62 5.06 12.90
CA ARG A 173 0.78 6.03 13.99
C ARG A 173 0.43 7.42 13.47
N LEU A 174 -0.86 7.75 13.47
CA LEU A 174 -1.40 9.03 13.06
C LEU A 174 -2.15 9.70 14.21
N ARG A 175 -2.14 11.03 14.23
CA ARG A 175 -3.05 11.82 15.05
C ARG A 175 -4.28 12.17 14.21
N ALA A 176 -5.45 11.74 14.64
CA ALA A 176 -6.72 12.14 14.06
C ALA A 176 -7.34 13.26 14.91
N THR A 177 -7.84 14.31 14.27
CA THR A 177 -8.54 15.43 14.90
C THR A 177 -9.84 15.69 14.14
N GLY A 178 -10.95 15.80 14.87
CA GLY A 178 -12.31 15.95 14.36
C GLY A 178 -13.30 15.33 15.33
N ASP A 179 -14.58 15.32 14.97
CA ASP A 179 -15.59 14.63 15.75
C ASP A 179 -15.34 13.12 15.77
N GLU A 180 -15.60 12.47 16.90
CA GLU A 180 -15.34 11.03 17.10
C GLU A 180 -16.12 10.16 16.07
N ALA A 181 -17.36 10.55 15.76
CA ALA A 181 -18.18 9.89 14.75
C ALA A 181 -17.57 10.03 13.33
N ASP A 182 -17.03 11.19 13.00
CA ASP A 182 -16.37 11.44 11.72
C ASP A 182 -15.07 10.64 11.60
N ILE A 183 -14.26 10.58 12.67
CA ILE A 183 -13.05 9.77 12.72
C ILE A 183 -13.39 8.29 12.52
N ALA A 184 -14.43 7.79 13.19
CA ALA A 184 -14.89 6.41 13.03
C ALA A 184 -15.36 6.15 11.58
N ALA A 185 -16.08 7.09 10.96
CA ALA A 185 -16.54 6.98 9.58
C ALA A 185 -15.36 6.94 8.57
N VAL A 186 -14.31 7.73 8.78
CA VAL A 186 -13.09 7.69 7.96
C VAL A 186 -12.37 6.37 8.10
N ASN A 187 -12.25 5.84 9.31
CA ASN A 187 -11.57 4.55 9.56
C ASN A 187 -12.36 3.37 8.96
N ALA A 188 -13.69 3.43 8.96
CA ALA A 188 -14.56 2.40 8.42
C ALA A 188 -14.70 2.46 6.89
N CYS A 189 -14.31 3.55 6.23
CA CYS A 189 -14.48 3.66 4.80
C CYS A 189 -13.52 2.74 4.03
N ASP A 190 -13.99 2.21 2.91
CA ASP A 190 -13.15 1.42 2.00
C ASP A 190 -12.12 2.34 1.31
N ARG A 191 -10.87 2.18 1.68
CA ARG A 191 -9.70 2.91 1.18
C ARG A 191 -8.87 2.09 0.18
N SER A 192 -9.46 1.05 -0.40
CA SER A 192 -8.78 0.27 -1.44
C SER A 192 -8.53 1.14 -2.69
N VAL A 193 -7.29 1.19 -3.12
CA VAL A 193 -6.78 1.95 -4.28
C VAL A 193 -6.44 1.00 -5.40
#